data_ebc6db299f8eb4e0bbebea5c4b6dbcdd
#
_entry.id   ebc6db299f8eb4e0bbebea5c4b6dbcdd
#
_cell.length_a   1.000
_cell.length_b   1.000
_cell.length_c   1.000
_cell.angle_alpha   90.00
_cell.angle_beta   90.00
_cell.angle_gamma   90.00
#
_symmetry.space_group_name_H-M   'P 1'
#
loop_
_entity.id
_entity.type
_entity.pdbx_description
1 polymer ?
#
loop_
_entity_poly.entity_id
_entity_poly.type
_entity_poly.pdbx_seq_one_letter_code
_entity_poly.pdbx_strand_id
1 'polypeptide(L)'
;VYQQGTSEFALNTIMGAVIDGLATTITPFTVTSGAAHYFTPDLSGDPSGNGQGIIAYARQSLSSGLFLRNYILGATGVPAIGIERMLTGDATAKRPRVAKSSPTAIAVTYEQKPGNYSFVYVQAVSGLGNLLGSPAAIGNLDGPDLHQPDIDGDGTSFMMVFEYQRALGDRDVSVAQWNWNGTWGAPVATAAVGQMIGTDESAPTIALLGPKYAIAWQQTIGFLSSIVQCRNFSRTGCIECGAQVTVPLSGSMAQPALASTYASGASDNMALLGVTAAAQLFPPSGDVYGCQWNAYTPVTPTVLSAGCGHPTTLSLVGAPGIGNATFRFSLSTTDAQAALGAFVLGIGLSTPLLPCGTCLIVNPVATNLSVLSGGTASYPLALPCNQALIGFPIQAQAATIGSVQNVCPALNTLSLSQAIAFSIAE
;
A
#
# COMPACT_ATOMS: atom_id res chain seq x y z
N VAL A 1 2.85 -10.44 16.57
CA VAL A 1 2.77 -11.83 17.12
C VAL A 1 3.98 -12.63 16.69
N TYR A 2 4.32 -13.65 17.46
CA TYR A 2 5.48 -14.52 17.22
C TYR A 2 5.24 -15.92 17.77
N GLN A 3 5.96 -16.87 17.21
CA GLN A 3 6.00 -18.25 17.70
C GLN A 3 7.05 -18.36 18.82
N GLN A 4 6.66 -18.98 19.93
CA GLN A 4 7.59 -19.26 21.05
C GLN A 4 7.67 -20.76 21.27
N GLY A 5 8.88 -21.30 21.29
CA GLY A 5 9.16 -22.71 21.60
C GLY A 5 10.61 -22.87 22.01
N THR A 6 10.90 -23.97 22.70
CA THR A 6 12.25 -24.26 23.22
C THR A 6 13.08 -25.11 22.25
N SER A 7 12.45 -25.74 21.27
CA SER A 7 13.10 -26.52 20.22
C SER A 7 12.08 -26.82 19.10
N GLU A 8 12.55 -27.31 17.94
CA GLU A 8 11.69 -27.79 16.85
C GLU A 8 10.70 -28.90 17.25
N PHE A 9 11.03 -29.67 18.28
CA PHE A 9 10.22 -30.77 18.78
C PHE A 9 9.40 -30.43 20.02
N ALA A 10 9.57 -29.24 20.60
CA ALA A 10 8.75 -28.79 21.72
C ALA A 10 7.42 -28.23 21.22
N LEU A 11 6.38 -28.36 22.06
CA LEU A 11 5.10 -27.70 21.80
C LEU A 11 5.28 -26.19 21.72
N ASN A 12 4.91 -25.61 20.60
CA ASN A 12 5.01 -24.19 20.35
C ASN A 12 3.72 -23.47 20.75
N THR A 13 3.84 -22.28 21.28
CA THR A 13 2.72 -21.37 21.51
C THR A 13 2.82 -20.15 20.62
N ILE A 14 1.68 -19.55 20.33
CA ILE A 14 1.66 -18.22 19.72
C ILE A 14 1.54 -17.17 20.83
N MET A 15 2.50 -16.28 20.84
CA MET A 15 2.56 -15.14 21.74
C MET A 15 2.35 -13.85 20.93
N GLY A 16 1.89 -12.82 21.58
CA GLY A 16 1.88 -11.46 21.08
C GLY A 16 2.57 -10.53 22.06
N ALA A 17 2.90 -9.36 21.59
CA ALA A 17 3.34 -8.26 22.44
C ALA A 17 2.68 -6.96 21.97
N VAL A 18 2.24 -6.17 22.92
CA VAL A 18 1.85 -4.78 22.67
C VAL A 18 3.04 -3.91 22.99
N ILE A 19 3.40 -3.05 22.07
CA ILE A 19 4.47 -2.07 22.21
C ILE A 19 3.81 -0.70 22.23
N ASP A 20 4.10 0.11 23.25
CA ASP A 20 3.60 1.47 23.31
C ASP A 20 4.19 2.34 22.18
N GLY A 21 3.52 3.47 21.87
CA GLY A 21 3.93 4.35 20.77
C GLY A 21 5.33 4.97 20.92
N LEU A 22 5.95 4.86 22.10
CA LEU A 22 7.32 5.30 22.38
C LEU A 22 8.31 4.14 22.41
N ALA A 23 7.85 2.90 22.20
CA ALA A 23 8.61 1.66 22.30
C ALA A 23 9.32 1.46 23.66
N THR A 24 8.78 2.07 24.72
CA THR A 24 9.36 2.02 26.08
C THR A 24 8.82 0.85 26.89
N THR A 25 7.63 0.37 26.56
CA THR A 25 6.96 -0.71 27.28
C THR A 25 6.54 -1.81 26.31
N ILE A 26 6.93 -3.04 26.62
CA ILE A 26 6.54 -4.24 25.89
C ILE A 26 5.69 -5.10 26.83
N THR A 27 4.41 -5.28 26.50
CA THR A 27 3.49 -6.10 27.28
C THR A 27 3.18 -7.39 26.52
N PRO A 28 3.74 -8.54 26.92
CA PRO A 28 3.48 -9.80 26.26
C PRO A 28 2.08 -10.34 26.63
N PHE A 29 1.48 -11.08 25.72
CA PHE A 29 0.23 -11.81 25.94
C PHE A 29 0.22 -13.14 25.20
N THR A 30 -0.57 -14.09 25.68
CA THR A 30 -0.69 -15.41 25.07
C THR A 30 -1.86 -15.43 24.10
N VAL A 31 -1.63 -15.84 22.86
CA VAL A 31 -2.67 -16.04 21.82
C VAL A 31 -3.21 -17.45 21.88
N THR A 32 -2.31 -18.45 21.98
CA THR A 32 -2.70 -19.87 22.04
C THR A 32 -2.01 -20.54 23.24
N SER A 33 -2.72 -21.49 23.82
CA SER A 33 -2.17 -22.39 24.83
C SER A 33 -2.74 -23.78 24.63
N GLY A 34 -1.98 -24.82 24.90
CA GLY A 34 -2.44 -26.21 24.81
C GLY A 34 -1.39 -27.18 24.25
N ALA A 35 -1.79 -28.44 24.12
CA ALA A 35 -0.93 -29.54 23.68
C ALA A 35 -0.94 -29.69 22.15
N ALA A 36 -0.60 -28.62 21.43
CA ALA A 36 -0.49 -28.60 19.97
C ALA A 36 0.75 -27.82 19.53
N HIS A 37 1.21 -28.08 18.32
CA HIS A 37 2.21 -27.24 17.67
C HIS A 37 1.51 -26.13 16.89
N TYR A 38 1.90 -24.88 17.13
CA TYR A 38 1.37 -23.69 16.46
C TYR A 38 2.47 -23.00 15.67
N PHE A 39 2.18 -22.61 14.44
CA PHE A 39 3.17 -22.11 13.49
C PHE A 39 2.69 -20.88 12.74
N THR A 40 3.66 -20.19 12.16
CA THR A 40 3.46 -19.12 11.17
C THR A 40 2.31 -18.15 11.49
N PRO A 41 2.34 -17.52 12.69
CA PRO A 41 1.32 -16.57 13.04
C PRO A 41 1.44 -15.30 12.18
N ASP A 42 0.28 -14.73 11.85
CA ASP A 42 0.18 -13.42 11.25
C ASP A 42 -0.94 -12.62 11.89
N LEU A 43 -0.83 -11.30 11.82
CA LEU A 43 -1.73 -10.35 12.47
C LEU A 43 -2.16 -9.28 11.49
N SER A 44 -3.47 -9.10 11.33
CA SER A 44 -3.97 -7.96 10.56
C SER A 44 -3.57 -6.62 11.17
N GLY A 45 -3.17 -5.68 10.35
CA GLY A 45 -3.12 -4.27 10.74
C GLY A 45 -4.50 -3.76 11.18
N ASP A 46 -4.55 -2.55 11.74
CA ASP A 46 -5.80 -1.88 12.09
C ASP A 46 -5.88 -0.48 11.48
N PRO A 47 -6.09 -0.37 10.15
CA PRO A 47 -6.17 0.92 9.46
C PRO A 47 -7.38 1.75 9.91
N SER A 48 -8.37 1.13 10.53
CA SER A 48 -9.55 1.82 11.05
C SER A 48 -9.37 2.42 12.45
N GLY A 49 -8.28 2.06 13.15
CA GLY A 49 -8.00 2.53 14.50
C GLY A 49 -9.02 2.11 15.55
N ASN A 50 -9.84 1.08 15.28
CA ASN A 50 -10.87 0.61 16.22
C ASN A 50 -10.35 -0.42 17.23
N GLY A 51 -9.06 -0.70 17.23
CA GLY A 51 -8.41 -1.65 18.13
C GLY A 51 -8.78 -3.12 17.91
N GLN A 52 -9.38 -3.46 16.77
CA GLN A 52 -9.83 -4.82 16.48
C GLN A 52 -9.12 -5.40 15.28
N GLY A 53 -8.84 -6.68 15.31
CA GLY A 53 -8.25 -7.40 14.20
C GLY A 53 -8.34 -8.92 14.33
N ILE A 54 -7.68 -9.60 13.42
CA ILE A 54 -7.63 -11.06 13.34
C ILE A 54 -6.18 -11.51 13.45
N ILE A 55 -5.97 -12.60 14.17
CA ILE A 55 -4.73 -13.36 14.22
C ILE A 55 -4.99 -14.68 13.51
N ALA A 56 -4.19 -15.01 12.51
CA ALA A 56 -4.22 -16.29 11.81
C ALA A 56 -2.97 -17.12 12.14
N TYR A 57 -3.09 -18.43 12.20
CA TYR A 57 -1.97 -19.34 12.46
C TYR A 57 -2.27 -20.75 12.01
N ALA A 58 -1.21 -21.51 11.76
CA ALA A 58 -1.31 -22.95 11.53
C ALA A 58 -1.23 -23.72 12.85
N ARG A 59 -1.98 -24.81 12.94
CA ARG A 59 -1.94 -25.76 14.06
C ARG A 59 -1.73 -27.17 13.54
N GLN A 60 -0.83 -27.90 14.18
CA GLN A 60 -0.61 -29.32 13.98
C GLN A 60 -0.94 -30.08 15.26
N SER A 61 -1.98 -30.90 15.19
CA SER A 61 -2.46 -31.74 16.27
C SER A 61 -3.36 -32.83 15.66
N LEU A 62 -4.21 -33.48 16.47
CA LEU A 62 -5.27 -34.39 15.98
C LEU A 62 -6.25 -33.68 15.01
N SER A 63 -6.40 -32.36 15.11
CA SER A 63 -7.10 -31.51 14.13
C SER A 63 -6.12 -30.50 13.58
N SER A 64 -5.41 -30.86 12.52
CA SER A 64 -4.48 -29.98 11.81
C SER A 64 -5.24 -29.03 10.89
N GLY A 65 -4.65 -27.88 10.57
CA GLY A 65 -5.21 -26.88 9.67
C GLY A 65 -4.85 -25.45 10.06
N LEU A 66 -5.60 -24.50 9.49
CA LEU A 66 -5.45 -23.07 9.80
C LEU A 66 -6.59 -22.60 10.71
N PHE A 67 -6.23 -21.74 11.62
CA PHE A 67 -7.13 -21.22 12.66
C PHE A 67 -7.03 -19.71 12.77
N LEU A 68 -8.11 -19.11 13.27
CA LEU A 68 -8.27 -17.67 13.47
C LEU A 68 -8.65 -17.40 14.91
N ARG A 69 -8.20 -16.26 15.42
CA ARG A 69 -8.72 -15.62 16.63
C ARG A 69 -8.89 -14.13 16.36
N ASN A 70 -10.01 -13.58 16.75
CA ASN A 70 -10.12 -12.13 16.82
C ASN A 70 -9.45 -11.60 18.09
N TYR A 71 -8.99 -10.36 18.03
CA TYR A 71 -8.53 -9.61 19.20
C TYR A 71 -9.21 -8.25 19.27
N ILE A 72 -9.32 -7.73 20.47
CA ILE A 72 -9.81 -6.37 20.74
C ILE A 72 -8.86 -5.73 21.74
N LEU A 73 -8.24 -4.62 21.36
CA LEU A 73 -7.42 -3.82 22.24
C LEU A 73 -8.33 -3.05 23.22
N GLY A 74 -8.23 -3.37 24.50
CA GLY A 74 -8.91 -2.63 25.54
C GLY A 74 -8.17 -1.34 25.93
N ALA A 75 -8.80 -0.52 26.75
CA ALA A 75 -8.21 0.72 27.26
C ALA A 75 -6.92 0.51 28.08
N THR A 76 -6.67 -0.70 28.54
CA THR A 76 -5.44 -1.08 29.27
C THR A 76 -4.28 -1.44 28.34
N GLY A 77 -4.50 -1.42 27.01
CA GLY A 77 -3.50 -1.84 26.03
C GLY A 77 -3.31 -3.36 25.92
N VAL A 78 -3.84 -4.17 26.84
CA VAL A 78 -3.79 -5.64 26.72
C VAL A 78 -4.93 -6.12 25.84
N PRO A 79 -4.68 -6.91 24.77
CA PRO A 79 -5.74 -7.38 23.92
C PRO A 79 -6.55 -8.50 24.57
N ALA A 80 -7.86 -8.39 24.47
CA ALA A 80 -8.77 -9.51 24.72
C ALA A 80 -8.77 -10.43 23.50
N ILE A 81 -8.35 -11.68 23.68
CA ILE A 81 -8.30 -12.69 22.60
C ILE A 81 -9.60 -13.48 22.59
N GLY A 82 -10.25 -13.53 21.43
CA GLY A 82 -11.49 -14.25 21.24
C GLY A 82 -11.32 -15.76 21.07
N ILE A 83 -12.44 -16.42 20.79
CA ILE A 83 -12.49 -17.87 20.61
C ILE A 83 -11.74 -18.30 19.34
N GLU A 84 -11.14 -19.48 19.37
CA GLU A 84 -10.53 -20.11 18.21
C GLU A 84 -11.59 -20.56 17.20
N ARG A 85 -11.36 -20.26 15.93
CA ARG A 85 -12.19 -20.68 14.80
C ARG A 85 -11.34 -21.34 13.74
N MET A 86 -11.85 -22.41 13.15
CA MET A 86 -11.16 -23.09 12.06
C MET A 86 -11.40 -22.31 10.75
N LEU A 87 -10.32 -21.94 10.06
CA LEU A 87 -10.34 -21.40 8.70
C LEU A 87 -10.48 -22.54 7.68
N THR A 88 -9.63 -23.55 7.79
CA THR A 88 -9.67 -24.78 7.00
C THR A 88 -9.08 -25.94 7.81
N GLY A 89 -9.68 -27.12 7.67
CA GLY A 89 -9.20 -28.37 8.26
C GLY A 89 -8.23 -29.15 7.37
N ASP A 90 -7.82 -28.58 6.24
CA ASP A 90 -6.85 -29.23 5.36
C ASP A 90 -5.45 -29.17 5.99
N ALA A 91 -4.86 -30.33 6.23
CA ALA A 91 -3.54 -30.47 6.84
C ALA A 91 -2.40 -29.93 5.95
N THR A 92 -2.64 -29.74 4.66
CA THR A 92 -1.67 -29.14 3.73
C THR A 92 -1.67 -27.63 3.75
N ALA A 93 -2.70 -27.02 4.37
CA ALA A 93 -2.81 -25.57 4.45
C ALA A 93 -1.77 -24.98 5.40
N LYS A 94 -1.07 -23.93 4.95
CA LYS A 94 0.03 -23.32 5.68
C LYS A 94 0.22 -21.83 5.30
N ARG A 95 1.05 -21.15 6.06
CA ARG A 95 1.46 -19.76 5.82
C ARG A 95 0.28 -18.79 5.66
N PRO A 96 -0.63 -18.73 6.64
CA PRO A 96 -1.69 -17.75 6.59
C PRO A 96 -1.11 -16.33 6.69
N ARG A 97 -1.72 -15.40 5.95
CA ARG A 97 -1.48 -13.96 6.03
C ARG A 97 -2.81 -13.24 6.11
N VAL A 98 -2.85 -12.16 6.87
CA VAL A 98 -4.10 -11.45 7.16
C VAL A 98 -3.98 -9.97 6.81
N ALA A 99 -4.91 -9.48 6.02
CA ALA A 99 -5.08 -8.05 5.80
C ALA A 99 -6.45 -7.58 6.29
N LYS A 100 -6.47 -6.40 6.88
CA LYS A 100 -7.69 -5.68 7.24
C LYS A 100 -7.69 -4.34 6.50
N SER A 101 -8.61 -4.22 5.58
CA SER A 101 -8.74 -3.03 4.74
C SER A 101 -9.70 -2.01 5.36
N SER A 102 -10.75 -2.50 6.05
CA SER A 102 -11.74 -1.69 6.76
C SER A 102 -12.31 -2.49 7.94
N PRO A 103 -13.15 -1.90 8.81
CA PRO A 103 -13.77 -2.64 9.92
C PRO A 103 -14.52 -3.90 9.50
N THR A 104 -15.03 -3.93 8.27
CA THR A 104 -15.85 -5.03 7.73
C THR A 104 -15.14 -5.85 6.64
N ALA A 105 -14.04 -5.37 6.09
CA ALA A 105 -13.30 -6.02 5.01
C ALA A 105 -11.98 -6.57 5.56
N ILE A 106 -11.98 -7.85 5.90
CA ILE A 106 -10.80 -8.60 6.35
C ILE A 106 -10.65 -9.81 5.44
N ALA A 107 -9.43 -10.07 4.99
CA ALA A 107 -9.10 -11.21 4.15
C ALA A 107 -7.94 -11.99 4.75
N VAL A 108 -7.99 -13.30 4.58
CA VAL A 108 -6.90 -14.22 4.92
C VAL A 108 -6.48 -14.95 3.67
N THR A 109 -5.21 -14.85 3.30
CA THR A 109 -4.63 -15.65 2.24
C THR A 109 -3.78 -16.78 2.83
N TYR A 110 -3.69 -17.89 2.13
CA TYR A 110 -2.92 -19.06 2.57
C TYR A 110 -2.57 -19.95 1.41
N GLU A 111 -1.54 -20.77 1.60
CA GLU A 111 -1.14 -21.83 0.69
C GLU A 111 -1.81 -23.14 1.07
N GLN A 112 -2.33 -23.88 0.09
CA GLN A 112 -2.91 -25.22 0.27
C GLN A 112 -2.60 -26.11 -0.93
N LYS A 113 -2.39 -27.40 -0.70
CA LYS A 113 -2.01 -28.37 -1.74
C LYS A 113 -3.07 -29.47 -1.89
N PRO A 114 -4.20 -29.20 -2.58
CA PRO A 114 -5.23 -30.20 -2.83
C PRO A 114 -4.84 -31.17 -3.96
N GLY A 115 -3.84 -31.99 -3.79
CA GLY A 115 -3.32 -32.89 -4.82
C GLY A 115 -1.84 -32.68 -5.10
N ASN A 116 -1.43 -32.58 -6.37
CA ASN A 116 -0.03 -32.49 -6.73
C ASN A 116 0.52 -31.05 -6.72
N TYR A 117 -0.32 -30.03 -6.90
CA TYR A 117 0.06 -28.63 -7.02
C TYR A 117 -0.38 -27.83 -5.80
N SER A 118 0.41 -26.82 -5.45
CA SER A 118 0.06 -25.84 -4.43
C SER A 118 -0.70 -24.68 -5.05
N PHE A 119 -1.70 -24.19 -4.32
CA PHE A 119 -2.51 -23.04 -4.71
C PHE A 119 -2.49 -22.00 -3.58
N VAL A 120 -2.62 -20.75 -3.95
CA VAL A 120 -2.94 -19.69 -3.01
C VAL A 120 -4.45 -19.50 -2.97
N TYR A 121 -4.98 -19.52 -1.75
CA TYR A 121 -6.39 -19.25 -1.48
C TYR A 121 -6.54 -17.93 -0.78
N VAL A 122 -7.68 -17.29 -0.97
CA VAL A 122 -8.10 -16.12 -0.22
C VAL A 122 -9.51 -16.33 0.33
N GLN A 123 -9.71 -16.00 1.59
CA GLN A 123 -10.96 -16.14 2.31
C GLN A 123 -11.33 -14.85 3.02
N ALA A 124 -12.54 -14.37 2.78
CA ALA A 124 -13.10 -13.27 3.57
C ALA A 124 -13.51 -13.72 4.96
N VAL A 125 -13.27 -12.86 5.93
CA VAL A 125 -13.67 -13.08 7.31
C VAL A 125 -14.27 -11.81 7.92
N SER A 126 -15.20 -11.99 8.85
CA SER A 126 -15.72 -10.88 9.64
C SER A 126 -14.73 -10.47 10.74
N GLY A 127 -14.92 -9.29 11.34
CA GLY A 127 -14.14 -8.84 12.50
C GLY A 127 -14.22 -9.76 13.73
N LEU A 128 -15.20 -10.69 13.77
CA LEU A 128 -15.31 -11.75 14.79
C LEU A 128 -14.66 -13.06 14.36
N GLY A 129 -14.02 -13.11 13.19
CA GLY A 129 -13.38 -14.31 12.64
C GLY A 129 -14.34 -15.33 12.01
N ASN A 130 -15.61 -14.96 11.73
CA ASN A 130 -16.50 -15.84 10.99
C ASN A 130 -16.15 -15.82 9.50
N LEU A 131 -16.21 -16.98 8.85
CA LEU A 131 -16.00 -17.09 7.42
C LEU A 131 -17.16 -16.44 6.65
N LEU A 132 -16.84 -15.68 5.61
CA LEU A 132 -17.80 -15.03 4.73
C LEU A 132 -17.67 -15.65 3.33
N GLY A 133 -18.63 -16.48 2.96
CA GLY A 133 -18.59 -17.22 1.69
C GLY A 133 -17.55 -18.36 1.66
N SER A 134 -17.28 -18.87 0.46
CA SER A 134 -16.28 -19.89 0.22
C SER A 134 -14.93 -19.28 -0.14
N PRO A 135 -13.81 -19.97 0.14
CA PRO A 135 -12.50 -19.50 -0.29
C PRO A 135 -12.41 -19.47 -1.82
N ALA A 136 -11.73 -18.46 -2.35
CA ALA A 136 -11.41 -18.37 -3.76
C ALA A 136 -9.95 -18.78 -3.99
N ALA A 137 -9.73 -19.69 -4.95
CA ALA A 137 -8.40 -20.10 -5.35
C ALA A 137 -7.81 -19.13 -6.38
N ILE A 138 -6.54 -18.81 -6.21
CA ILE A 138 -5.72 -18.15 -7.22
C ILE A 138 -4.91 -19.26 -7.92
N GLY A 139 -4.91 -19.24 -9.22
CA GLY A 139 -4.21 -20.23 -10.05
C GLY A 139 -5.15 -21.17 -10.77
N ASN A 140 -4.64 -21.75 -11.83
CA ASN A 140 -5.35 -22.73 -12.67
C ASN A 140 -5.03 -24.14 -12.18
N LEU A 141 -6.00 -25.03 -12.20
CA LEU A 141 -5.82 -26.43 -11.80
C LEU A 141 -4.72 -27.17 -12.59
N ASP A 142 -4.43 -26.70 -13.81
CA ASP A 142 -3.37 -27.23 -14.68
C ASP A 142 -2.09 -26.37 -14.64
N GLY A 143 -2.01 -25.44 -13.70
CA GLY A 143 -0.94 -24.43 -13.62
C GLY A 143 0.16 -24.78 -12.64
N PRO A 144 1.20 -23.95 -12.63
CA PRO A 144 2.35 -24.12 -11.73
C PRO A 144 1.99 -23.91 -10.26
N ASP A 145 2.86 -24.42 -9.41
CA ASP A 145 2.76 -24.28 -7.96
C ASP A 145 2.85 -22.82 -7.52
N LEU A 146 1.93 -22.40 -6.67
CA LEU A 146 1.90 -21.09 -6.03
C LEU A 146 2.25 -21.21 -4.55
N HIS A 147 3.15 -20.37 -4.08
CA HIS A 147 3.71 -20.46 -2.73
C HIS A 147 3.82 -19.09 -2.05
N GLN A 148 4.03 -19.10 -0.74
CA GLN A 148 4.42 -17.96 0.08
C GLN A 148 3.58 -16.69 -0.17
N PRO A 149 2.25 -16.77 -0.02
CA PRO A 149 1.42 -15.59 -0.21
C PRO A 149 1.64 -14.55 0.87
N ASP A 150 1.48 -13.27 0.49
CA ASP A 150 1.27 -12.15 1.39
C ASP A 150 0.16 -11.25 0.85
N ILE A 151 -0.48 -10.43 1.70
CA ILE A 151 -1.68 -9.67 1.33
C ILE A 151 -1.74 -8.34 2.09
N ASP A 152 -2.17 -7.29 1.40
CA ASP A 152 -2.60 -6.04 2.05
C ASP A 152 -3.81 -5.44 1.33
N GLY A 153 -4.49 -4.47 1.95
CA GLY A 153 -5.76 -3.94 1.47
C GLY A 153 -5.89 -2.42 1.58
N ASP A 154 -6.66 -1.83 0.67
CA ASP A 154 -6.80 -0.38 0.49
C ASP A 154 -8.19 0.20 0.87
N GLY A 155 -9.02 -0.57 1.54
CA GLY A 155 -10.39 -0.19 1.92
C GLY A 155 -11.45 -0.71 0.95
N THR A 156 -11.10 -0.97 -0.30
CA THR A 156 -12.03 -1.41 -1.35
C THR A 156 -11.57 -2.70 -2.03
N SER A 157 -10.26 -2.93 -2.06
CA SER A 157 -9.64 -4.10 -2.67
C SER A 157 -8.51 -4.64 -1.80
N PHE A 158 -8.10 -5.85 -2.11
CA PHE A 158 -6.90 -6.46 -1.59
C PHE A 158 -5.94 -6.76 -2.74
N MET A 159 -4.65 -6.59 -2.49
CA MET A 159 -3.61 -7.06 -3.38
C MET A 159 -2.84 -8.16 -2.68
N MET A 160 -2.66 -9.26 -3.38
CA MET A 160 -1.90 -10.41 -2.92
C MET A 160 -0.63 -10.52 -3.75
N VAL A 161 0.45 -10.90 -3.11
CA VAL A 161 1.71 -11.24 -3.76
C VAL A 161 2.05 -12.69 -3.41
N PHE A 162 2.63 -13.42 -4.35
CA PHE A 162 2.98 -14.84 -4.14
C PHE A 162 4.08 -15.27 -5.09
N GLU A 163 4.75 -16.37 -4.72
CA GLU A 163 5.69 -17.06 -5.60
C GLU A 163 4.92 -17.89 -6.63
N TYR A 164 5.42 -17.89 -7.84
CA TYR A 164 4.93 -18.65 -8.97
C TYR A 164 6.06 -19.50 -9.51
N GLN A 165 6.00 -20.82 -9.35
CA GLN A 165 7.03 -21.72 -9.82
C GLN A 165 6.82 -22.04 -11.31
N ARG A 166 7.59 -21.40 -12.17
CA ARG A 166 7.55 -21.63 -13.63
C ARG A 166 8.21 -22.96 -14.02
N ALA A 167 9.35 -23.25 -13.42
CA ALA A 167 10.13 -24.45 -13.62
C ALA A 167 10.89 -24.81 -12.33
N LEU A 168 11.49 -25.98 -12.28
CA LEU A 168 12.31 -26.38 -11.15
C LEU A 168 13.51 -25.43 -11.01
N GLY A 169 13.56 -24.68 -9.90
CA GLY A 169 14.60 -23.69 -9.62
C GLY A 169 14.41 -22.33 -10.31
N ASP A 170 13.24 -22.07 -10.91
CA ASP A 170 12.87 -20.80 -11.52
C ASP A 170 11.52 -20.37 -10.96
N ARG A 171 11.55 -19.60 -9.87
CA ARG A 171 10.38 -18.99 -9.24
C ARG A 171 10.35 -17.51 -9.60
N ASP A 172 9.16 -17.07 -9.95
CA ASP A 172 8.86 -15.66 -10.19
C ASP A 172 7.95 -15.15 -9.08
N VAL A 173 7.92 -13.84 -8.86
CA VAL A 173 6.95 -13.18 -7.99
C VAL A 173 5.81 -12.61 -8.82
N SER A 174 4.60 -12.91 -8.42
CA SER A 174 3.37 -12.47 -9.09
C SER A 174 2.40 -11.82 -8.12
N VAL A 175 1.50 -10.98 -8.64
CA VAL A 175 0.44 -10.32 -7.87
C VAL A 175 -0.93 -10.68 -8.40
N ALA A 176 -1.93 -10.66 -7.51
CA ALA A 176 -3.34 -10.75 -7.87
C ALA A 176 -4.14 -9.72 -7.08
N GLN A 177 -5.10 -9.08 -7.73
CA GLN A 177 -6.04 -8.18 -7.09
C GLN A 177 -7.36 -8.89 -6.81
N TRP A 178 -7.93 -8.61 -5.64
CA TRP A 178 -9.22 -9.15 -5.24
C TRP A 178 -10.12 -8.02 -4.73
N ASN A 179 -11.20 -7.76 -5.45
CA ASN A 179 -12.10 -6.67 -5.15
C ASN A 179 -13.18 -7.09 -4.16
N TRP A 180 -13.38 -6.27 -3.13
CA TRP A 180 -14.47 -6.40 -2.19
C TRP A 180 -15.63 -5.47 -2.59
N ASN A 181 -16.71 -6.04 -3.08
CA ASN A 181 -17.92 -5.30 -3.47
C ASN A 181 -19.17 -5.79 -2.71
N GLY A 182 -18.97 -6.37 -1.51
CA GLY A 182 -20.05 -7.01 -0.77
C GLY A 182 -20.33 -8.46 -1.18
N THR A 183 -19.84 -8.88 -2.33
CA THR A 183 -19.76 -10.27 -2.79
C THR A 183 -18.36 -10.52 -3.32
N TRP A 184 -17.80 -11.68 -2.97
CA TRP A 184 -16.44 -12.01 -3.37
C TRP A 184 -16.43 -12.55 -4.80
N GLY A 185 -15.88 -11.77 -5.71
CA GLY A 185 -15.57 -12.24 -7.05
C GLY A 185 -14.32 -13.13 -7.08
N ALA A 186 -14.04 -13.73 -8.23
CA ALA A 186 -12.75 -14.37 -8.45
C ALA A 186 -11.62 -13.34 -8.41
N PRO A 187 -10.43 -13.68 -7.88
CA PRO A 187 -9.27 -12.82 -7.98
C PRO A 187 -8.97 -12.50 -9.44
N VAL A 188 -8.79 -11.24 -9.75
CA VAL A 188 -8.39 -10.83 -11.11
C VAL A 188 -6.87 -10.96 -11.17
N ALA A 189 -6.41 -11.87 -12.03
CA ALA A 189 -4.98 -12.11 -12.24
C ALA A 189 -4.29 -10.88 -12.81
N THR A 190 -3.13 -10.71 -12.68
CA THR A 190 -1.83 -11.11 -12.27
C THR A 190 -0.83 -10.54 -13.24
N ALA A 191 0.05 -9.75 -12.77
CA ALA A 191 1.27 -9.47 -13.51
C ALA A 191 2.43 -10.06 -12.72
N ALA A 192 3.41 -10.52 -13.44
CA ALA A 192 4.69 -10.85 -12.86
C ALA A 192 5.39 -9.57 -12.41
N VAL A 193 5.86 -9.57 -11.18
CA VAL A 193 6.52 -8.44 -10.54
C VAL A 193 8.03 -8.51 -10.77
N GLY A 194 8.58 -9.69 -10.62
CA GLY A 194 9.95 -10.03 -10.89
C GLY A 194 9.97 -11.16 -11.90
N GLN A 195 10.46 -10.90 -13.09
CA GLN A 195 10.71 -11.91 -14.12
C GLN A 195 12.12 -11.70 -14.65
N MET A 196 13.08 -12.31 -14.01
CA MET A 196 14.39 -12.45 -14.61
C MET A 196 14.63 -13.93 -14.93
N ILE A 197 14.68 -14.26 -16.21
CA ILE A 197 14.94 -15.61 -16.67
C ILE A 197 16.25 -16.13 -16.06
N GLY A 198 16.17 -17.23 -15.30
CA GLY A 198 17.31 -17.88 -14.68
C GLY A 198 17.72 -17.33 -13.32
N THR A 199 16.91 -16.49 -12.70
CA THR A 199 17.03 -16.09 -11.29
C THR A 199 15.84 -16.62 -10.51
N ASP A 200 16.05 -16.90 -9.23
CA ASP A 200 15.02 -17.44 -8.34
C ASP A 200 14.54 -16.30 -7.43
N GLU A 201 13.31 -15.84 -7.66
CA GLU A 201 12.64 -14.81 -6.86
C GLU A 201 11.74 -15.49 -5.82
N SER A 202 11.88 -15.08 -4.57
CA SER A 202 11.19 -15.74 -3.45
C SER A 202 10.87 -14.82 -2.29
N ALA A 203 10.11 -15.35 -1.32
CA ALA A 203 9.72 -14.66 -0.10
C ALA A 203 9.15 -13.25 -0.32
N PRO A 204 8.13 -13.10 -1.19
CA PRO A 204 7.54 -11.80 -1.43
C PRO A 204 6.78 -11.30 -0.21
N THR A 205 6.75 -9.98 -0.05
CA THR A 205 5.96 -9.29 0.96
C THR A 205 5.37 -8.01 0.37
N ILE A 206 4.23 -7.58 0.90
CA ILE A 206 3.48 -6.43 0.41
C ILE A 206 3.03 -5.53 1.54
N ALA A 207 3.03 -4.21 1.31
CA ALA A 207 2.42 -3.25 2.20
C ALA A 207 1.76 -2.11 1.41
N LEU A 208 0.62 -1.65 1.90
CA LEU A 208 -0.06 -0.48 1.36
C LEU A 208 0.68 0.80 1.76
N LEU A 209 1.06 1.60 0.78
CA LEU A 209 1.73 2.88 0.95
C LEU A 209 0.91 4.02 0.35
N GLY A 210 0.05 4.62 1.14
CA GLY A 210 -0.82 5.68 0.63
C GLY A 210 -1.58 5.22 -0.62
N PRO A 211 -1.37 5.82 -1.81
CA PRO A 211 -2.07 5.45 -3.03
C PRO A 211 -1.42 4.30 -3.81
N LYS A 212 -0.36 3.70 -3.32
CA LYS A 212 0.37 2.59 -3.96
C LYS A 212 0.51 1.40 -3.02
N TYR A 213 0.95 0.27 -3.56
CA TYR A 213 1.49 -0.83 -2.82
C TYR A 213 3.01 -0.87 -3.01
N ALA A 214 3.76 -1.12 -1.94
CA ALA A 214 5.15 -1.54 -2.04
C ALA A 214 5.21 -3.06 -2.00
N ILE A 215 6.02 -3.65 -2.85
CA ILE A 215 6.30 -5.08 -2.87
C ILE A 215 7.81 -5.25 -2.77
N ALA A 216 8.24 -6.13 -1.88
CA ALA A 216 9.64 -6.52 -1.78
C ALA A 216 9.76 -8.04 -1.91
N TRP A 217 10.88 -8.50 -2.47
CA TRP A 217 11.16 -9.92 -2.61
C TRP A 217 12.65 -10.18 -2.56
N GLN A 218 12.99 -11.41 -2.26
CA GLN A 218 14.35 -11.91 -2.33
C GLN A 218 14.65 -12.38 -3.76
N GLN A 219 15.76 -11.96 -4.30
CA GLN A 219 16.29 -12.44 -5.59
C GLN A 219 17.61 -13.15 -5.36
N THR A 220 17.71 -14.40 -5.77
CA THR A 220 18.94 -15.19 -5.67
C THR A 220 19.90 -14.84 -6.80
N ILE A 221 21.12 -14.48 -6.46
CA ILE A 221 22.20 -14.17 -7.40
C ILE A 221 23.28 -15.25 -7.25
N GLY A 222 23.30 -16.22 -8.17
CA GLY A 222 24.23 -17.33 -8.09
C GLY A 222 23.95 -18.28 -6.92
N PHE A 223 24.96 -19.04 -6.47
CA PHE A 223 24.75 -20.15 -5.53
C PHE A 223 24.63 -19.73 -4.05
N LEU A 224 25.15 -18.57 -3.66
CA LEU A 224 25.35 -18.25 -2.23
C LEU A 224 24.97 -16.82 -1.85
N SER A 225 24.47 -16.05 -2.79
CA SER A 225 24.10 -14.66 -2.50
C SER A 225 22.69 -14.34 -2.96
N SER A 226 22.00 -13.55 -2.17
CA SER A 226 20.70 -12.98 -2.52
C SER A 226 20.67 -11.49 -2.20
N ILE A 227 19.85 -10.80 -2.93
CA ILE A 227 19.53 -9.38 -2.70
C ILE A 227 18.04 -9.25 -2.46
N VAL A 228 17.63 -8.13 -1.87
CA VAL A 228 16.23 -7.77 -1.77
C VAL A 228 15.93 -6.70 -2.81
N GLN A 229 14.92 -6.97 -3.60
CA GLN A 229 14.36 -6.06 -4.58
C GLN A 229 13.07 -5.46 -4.05
N CYS A 230 12.80 -4.23 -4.42
CA CYS A 230 11.55 -3.54 -4.08
C CYS A 230 10.98 -2.85 -5.30
N ARG A 231 9.64 -2.76 -5.35
CA ARG A 231 8.92 -2.05 -6.41
C ARG A 231 7.58 -1.52 -5.92
N ASN A 232 7.16 -0.38 -6.47
CA ASN A 232 5.85 0.20 -6.19
C ASN A 232 4.83 -0.17 -7.27
N PHE A 233 3.58 -0.39 -6.86
CA PHE A 233 2.45 -0.73 -7.73
C PHE A 233 1.28 0.20 -7.46
N SER A 234 0.57 0.58 -8.51
CA SER A 234 -0.65 1.38 -8.38
C SER A 234 -1.82 0.57 -7.83
N ARG A 235 -2.71 1.21 -7.08
CA ARG A 235 -4.00 0.66 -6.64
C ARG A 235 -5.01 0.45 -7.77
N THR A 236 -4.86 1.15 -8.89
CA THR A 236 -5.94 1.35 -9.88
C THR A 236 -5.70 0.65 -11.21
N GLY A 237 -5.07 -0.50 -11.19
CA GLY A 237 -4.96 -1.34 -12.38
C GLY A 237 -3.69 -1.15 -13.22
N CYS A 238 -2.84 -0.19 -12.90
CA CYS A 238 -1.46 -0.23 -13.37
C CYS A 238 -0.65 -1.07 -12.39
N ILE A 239 -0.29 -2.24 -12.81
CA ILE A 239 0.38 -3.22 -11.97
C ILE A 239 1.84 -2.84 -11.77
N GLU A 240 2.43 -2.15 -12.71
CA GLU A 240 3.84 -1.75 -12.66
C GLU A 240 3.99 -0.23 -12.77
N CYS A 241 4.18 0.43 -11.62
CA CYS A 241 4.45 1.85 -11.56
C CYS A 241 5.77 2.10 -10.85
N GLY A 242 6.82 2.21 -11.51
CA GLY A 242 8.09 2.55 -10.90
C GLY A 242 9.21 1.59 -11.22
N ALA A 243 10.43 2.07 -11.05
CA ALA A 243 11.62 1.27 -11.25
C ALA A 243 11.78 0.24 -10.12
N GLN A 244 12.30 -0.91 -10.47
CA GLN A 244 12.78 -1.88 -9.50
C GLN A 244 14.02 -1.31 -8.81
N VAL A 245 14.04 -1.33 -7.50
CA VAL A 245 15.14 -0.81 -6.68
C VAL A 245 15.73 -1.93 -5.84
N THR A 246 17.04 -2.08 -5.90
CA THR A 246 17.79 -2.97 -5.03
C THR A 246 18.01 -2.29 -3.67
N VAL A 247 17.71 -2.99 -2.58
CA VAL A 247 18.03 -2.50 -1.25
C VAL A 247 19.54 -2.34 -1.09
N PRO A 248 20.04 -1.15 -0.75
CA PRO A 248 21.47 -0.84 -0.78
C PRO A 248 22.19 -1.32 0.51
N LEU A 249 22.04 -2.60 0.85
CA LEU A 249 22.75 -3.24 1.95
C LEU A 249 23.84 -4.17 1.39
N SER A 250 24.95 -4.27 2.08
CA SER A 250 26.04 -5.21 1.75
C SER A 250 25.78 -6.58 2.37
N GLY A 251 26.10 -7.64 1.64
CA GLY A 251 25.94 -9.02 2.10
C GLY A 251 24.77 -9.75 1.43
N SER A 252 24.59 -11.01 1.80
CA SER A 252 23.45 -11.80 1.33
C SER A 252 22.22 -11.44 2.15
N MET A 253 21.16 -10.98 1.48
CA MET A 253 19.91 -10.53 2.11
C MET A 253 18.79 -11.52 1.83
N ALA A 254 17.93 -11.76 2.82
CA ALA A 254 16.84 -12.72 2.73
C ALA A 254 15.62 -12.26 3.52
N GLN A 255 14.48 -12.87 3.24
CA GLN A 255 13.23 -12.77 4.00
C GLN A 255 12.80 -11.33 4.28
N PRO A 256 12.52 -10.54 3.24
CA PRO A 256 12.00 -9.19 3.45
C PRO A 256 10.68 -9.22 4.19
N ALA A 257 10.44 -8.22 5.03
CA ALA A 257 9.15 -7.98 5.67
C ALA A 257 8.81 -6.49 5.55
N LEU A 258 7.67 -6.18 4.98
CA LEU A 258 7.17 -4.82 4.82
C LEU A 258 6.07 -4.53 5.83
N ALA A 259 6.10 -3.34 6.38
CA ALA A 259 5.00 -2.79 7.15
C ALA A 259 4.84 -1.31 6.81
N SER A 260 3.63 -0.88 6.55
CA SER A 260 3.32 0.54 6.34
C SER A 260 3.04 1.23 7.67
N THR A 261 3.47 2.49 7.76
CA THR A 261 3.01 3.38 8.82
C THR A 261 1.66 3.96 8.38
N TYR A 262 0.60 3.53 9.03
CA TYR A 262 -0.73 4.08 8.80
C TYR A 262 -1.05 5.11 9.87
N ALA A 263 -0.95 6.39 9.53
CA ALA A 263 -1.53 7.46 10.34
C ALA A 263 -2.75 8.01 9.59
N SER A 264 -3.92 7.95 10.22
CA SER A 264 -5.14 8.50 9.64
C SER A 264 -4.96 10.00 9.35
N GLY A 265 -5.00 10.38 8.08
CA GLY A 265 -4.92 11.77 7.63
C GLY A 265 -3.53 12.29 7.29
N ALA A 266 -2.48 11.52 7.46
CA ALA A 266 -1.15 11.90 7.04
C ALA A 266 -0.85 11.42 5.63
N SER A 267 -0.07 12.21 4.91
CA SER A 267 0.55 11.86 3.64
C SER A 267 1.70 10.84 3.80
N ASP A 268 1.60 9.96 4.80
CA ASP A 268 2.68 9.06 5.16
C ASP A 268 2.78 7.92 4.15
N ASN A 269 3.62 8.17 3.18
CA ASN A 269 3.98 7.27 2.10
C ASN A 269 5.22 6.44 2.48
N MET A 270 5.32 6.01 3.74
CA MET A 270 6.50 5.34 4.26
C MET A 270 6.20 3.89 4.62
N ALA A 271 7.02 2.97 4.14
CA ALA A 271 7.09 1.62 4.69
C ALA A 271 8.42 1.39 5.41
N LEU A 272 8.37 0.56 6.42
CA LEU A 272 9.55 -0.04 7.01
C LEU A 272 9.77 -1.39 6.33
N LEU A 273 10.94 -1.55 5.76
CA LEU A 273 11.41 -2.82 5.22
C LEU A 273 12.43 -3.41 6.20
N GLY A 274 12.08 -4.54 6.78
CA GLY A 274 13.01 -5.38 7.52
C GLY A 274 13.65 -6.40 6.58
N VAL A 275 14.95 -6.64 6.70
CA VAL A 275 15.67 -7.68 5.96
C VAL A 275 16.60 -8.42 6.91
N THR A 276 16.67 -9.74 6.76
CA THR A 276 17.73 -10.51 7.41
C THR A 276 18.95 -10.51 6.51
N ALA A 277 20.12 -10.18 7.04
CA ALA A 277 21.38 -10.30 6.31
C ALA A 277 22.27 -11.35 6.97
N ALA A 278 22.74 -12.30 6.20
CA ALA A 278 23.72 -13.26 6.62
C ALA A 278 25.12 -12.68 6.35
N ALA A 279 25.83 -12.31 7.41
CA ALA A 279 27.20 -11.79 7.29
C ALA A 279 28.22 -12.88 6.97
N GLN A 280 27.93 -14.14 7.27
CA GLN A 280 28.82 -15.28 7.04
C GLN A 280 28.04 -16.59 6.83
N LEU A 281 28.64 -17.50 6.09
CA LEU A 281 28.09 -18.81 5.78
C LEU A 281 27.92 -19.76 6.99
N PHE A 282 28.69 -19.56 8.08
CA PHE A 282 28.65 -20.43 9.25
C PHE A 282 29.26 -19.73 10.50
N PRO A 283 28.57 -19.74 11.65
CA PRO A 283 27.14 -20.00 11.81
C PRO A 283 26.34 -18.86 11.18
N PRO A 284 25.11 -19.13 10.72
CA PRO A 284 24.25 -18.08 10.18
C PRO A 284 23.86 -17.12 11.32
N SER A 285 24.62 -16.06 11.48
CA SER A 285 24.21 -14.93 12.31
C SER A 285 23.41 -14.01 11.41
N GLY A 286 22.10 -14.10 11.49
CA GLY A 286 21.22 -13.18 10.77
C GLY A 286 20.98 -11.94 11.63
N ASP A 287 21.57 -10.83 11.24
CA ASP A 287 21.17 -9.53 11.76
C ASP A 287 19.89 -9.06 11.01
N VAL A 288 19.01 -8.38 11.73
CA VAL A 288 17.84 -7.75 11.11
C VAL A 288 18.16 -6.28 10.88
N TYR A 289 18.10 -5.86 9.63
CA TYR A 289 18.26 -4.48 9.23
C TYR A 289 16.91 -3.88 8.89
N GLY A 290 16.68 -2.65 9.32
CA GLY A 290 15.52 -1.86 8.92
C GLY A 290 15.95 -0.78 7.93
N CYS A 291 15.22 -0.63 6.85
CA CYS A 291 15.33 0.52 5.98
C CYS A 291 13.95 1.14 5.73
N GLN A 292 13.96 2.45 5.56
CA GLN A 292 12.77 3.21 5.26
C GLN A 292 12.58 3.28 3.75
N TRP A 293 11.39 2.95 3.31
CA TRP A 293 10.97 3.06 1.91
C TRP A 293 9.90 4.14 1.77
N ASN A 294 10.13 5.10 0.90
CA ASN A 294 9.14 6.14 0.59
C ASN A 294 8.45 5.82 -0.74
N ALA A 295 7.13 5.77 -0.74
CA ALA A 295 6.35 5.54 -1.96
C ALA A 295 6.46 6.68 -2.96
N TYR A 296 6.74 7.88 -2.46
CA TYR A 296 6.89 9.08 -3.27
C TYR A 296 8.00 9.97 -2.72
N THR A 297 8.72 10.61 -3.62
CA THR A 297 9.48 11.80 -3.26
C THR A 297 8.47 12.94 -3.09
N PRO A 298 8.37 13.56 -1.92
CA PRO A 298 7.51 14.71 -1.73
C PRO A 298 7.91 15.81 -2.74
N VAL A 299 6.99 16.19 -3.61
CA VAL A 299 7.21 17.28 -4.54
C VAL A 299 6.63 18.55 -3.94
N THR A 300 7.49 19.49 -3.61
CA THR A 300 7.07 20.81 -3.19
C THR A 300 6.86 21.67 -4.44
N PRO A 301 5.63 22.14 -4.72
CA PRO A 301 5.39 22.98 -5.87
C PRO A 301 6.13 24.32 -5.70
N THR A 302 6.75 24.78 -6.78
CA THR A 302 7.38 26.09 -6.84
C THR A 302 6.33 27.12 -7.22
N VAL A 303 6.22 28.20 -6.45
CA VAL A 303 5.37 29.34 -6.81
C VAL A 303 6.09 30.18 -7.87
N LEU A 304 5.47 30.27 -9.03
CA LEU A 304 6.01 31.01 -10.18
C LEU A 304 5.55 32.46 -10.21
N SER A 305 4.33 32.74 -9.76
CA SER A 305 3.78 34.10 -9.67
C SER A 305 2.77 34.22 -8.55
N ALA A 306 2.60 35.41 -8.03
CA ALA A 306 1.52 35.72 -7.09
C ALA A 306 0.16 35.68 -7.80
N GLY A 307 -0.90 35.48 -7.03
CA GLY A 307 -2.28 35.63 -7.49
C GLY A 307 -2.70 37.09 -7.63
N CYS A 308 -3.84 37.33 -8.26
CA CYS A 308 -4.42 38.61 -8.49
C CYS A 308 -5.92 38.65 -8.25
N GLY A 309 -6.45 39.75 -7.79
CA GLY A 309 -7.86 39.90 -7.44
C GLY A 309 -8.12 39.53 -6.00
N HIS A 310 -9.25 38.88 -5.72
CA HIS A 310 -9.52 38.32 -4.40
C HIS A 310 -8.53 37.20 -4.03
N PRO A 311 -8.15 37.09 -2.78
CA PRO A 311 -7.29 35.98 -2.34
C PRO A 311 -7.86 34.63 -2.78
N THR A 312 -7.16 34.05 -3.73
CA THR A 312 -7.50 32.74 -4.33
C THR A 312 -6.26 31.88 -4.27
N THR A 313 -6.40 30.69 -3.70
CA THR A 313 -5.28 29.77 -3.48
C THR A 313 -5.50 28.48 -4.24
N LEU A 314 -4.48 28.03 -4.96
CA LEU A 314 -4.40 26.71 -5.56
C LEU A 314 -3.43 25.85 -4.75
N SER A 315 -3.86 24.67 -4.37
CA SER A 315 -3.03 23.70 -3.67
C SER A 315 -3.09 22.32 -4.33
N LEU A 316 -2.04 21.51 -4.13
CA LEU A 316 -2.00 20.12 -4.52
C LEU A 316 -2.53 19.28 -3.35
N VAL A 317 -3.35 18.30 -3.65
CA VAL A 317 -3.83 17.30 -2.68
C VAL A 317 -3.39 15.93 -3.17
N GLY A 318 -2.54 15.30 -2.39
CA GLY A 318 -1.81 14.09 -2.78
C GLY A 318 -0.51 14.41 -3.52
N ALA A 319 0.35 13.40 -3.66
CA ALA A 319 1.60 13.54 -4.40
C ALA A 319 1.35 13.44 -5.92
N PRO A 320 1.99 14.26 -6.76
CA PRO A 320 1.87 14.17 -8.21
C PRO A 320 2.74 13.03 -8.78
N GLY A 321 2.52 11.79 -8.28
CA GLY A 321 3.24 10.59 -8.74
C GLY A 321 2.47 9.80 -9.78
N ILE A 322 3.19 9.12 -10.69
CA ILE A 322 2.56 8.22 -11.67
C ILE A 322 1.71 7.16 -10.95
N GLY A 323 0.56 6.83 -11.53
CA GLY A 323 -0.40 5.89 -10.96
C GLY A 323 -1.23 6.43 -9.79
N ASN A 324 -1.06 7.69 -9.39
CA ASN A 324 -1.90 8.29 -8.37
C ASN A 324 -3.25 8.74 -8.93
N ALA A 325 -4.27 7.89 -8.76
CA ALA A 325 -5.63 8.19 -9.18
C ALA A 325 -6.35 9.20 -8.27
N THR A 326 -5.81 9.47 -7.09
CA THR A 326 -6.43 10.37 -6.09
C THR A 326 -5.81 11.76 -6.11
N PHE A 327 -4.77 11.97 -6.91
CA PHE A 327 -4.15 13.28 -7.06
C PHE A 327 -5.16 14.29 -7.60
N ARG A 328 -5.22 15.45 -6.98
CA ARG A 328 -6.16 16.51 -7.36
C ARG A 328 -5.63 17.89 -6.99
N PHE A 329 -6.14 18.88 -7.69
CA PHE A 329 -6.02 20.28 -7.32
C PHE A 329 -7.17 20.68 -6.40
N SER A 330 -6.88 21.52 -5.43
CA SER A 330 -7.88 22.18 -4.59
C SER A 330 -7.76 23.69 -4.75
N LEU A 331 -8.87 24.31 -5.07
CA LEU A 331 -9.03 25.76 -5.17
C LEU A 331 -9.82 26.24 -3.97
N SER A 332 -9.36 27.31 -3.35
CA SER A 332 -10.11 28.07 -2.35
C SER A 332 -10.06 29.57 -2.62
N THR A 333 -11.16 30.28 -2.36
CA THR A 333 -11.24 31.73 -2.49
C THR A 333 -12.02 32.33 -1.33
N THR A 334 -11.66 33.55 -0.96
CA THR A 334 -12.40 34.35 0.03
C THR A 334 -13.54 35.17 -0.57
N ASP A 335 -13.69 35.16 -1.91
CA ASP A 335 -14.80 35.85 -2.58
C ASP A 335 -16.11 35.08 -2.39
N ALA A 336 -16.98 35.61 -1.53
CA ALA A 336 -18.29 35.00 -1.24
C ALA A 336 -19.26 34.99 -2.45
N GLN A 337 -19.00 35.79 -3.48
CA GLN A 337 -19.82 35.86 -4.70
C GLN A 337 -19.25 35.00 -5.84
N ALA A 338 -18.09 34.39 -5.64
CA ALA A 338 -17.53 33.49 -6.64
C ALA A 338 -18.35 32.21 -6.74
N ALA A 339 -18.95 32.01 -7.90
CA ALA A 339 -19.80 30.83 -8.19
C ALA A 339 -19.07 29.79 -9.05
N LEU A 340 -18.11 30.23 -9.86
CA LEU A 340 -17.37 29.39 -10.81
C LEU A 340 -15.85 29.48 -10.56
N GLY A 341 -15.20 28.34 -10.61
CA GLY A 341 -13.77 28.20 -10.63
C GLY A 341 -13.29 27.53 -11.92
N ALA A 342 -12.12 27.92 -12.40
CA ALA A 342 -11.45 27.30 -13.52
C ALA A 342 -10.08 26.81 -13.08
N PHE A 343 -9.71 25.61 -13.46
CA PHE A 343 -8.35 25.06 -13.32
C PHE A 343 -7.67 25.13 -14.69
N VAL A 344 -6.51 25.72 -14.74
CA VAL A 344 -5.69 25.91 -15.95
C VAL A 344 -4.42 25.11 -15.77
N LEU A 345 -4.20 24.16 -16.65
CA LEU A 345 -2.96 23.39 -16.74
C LEU A 345 -2.21 23.79 -17.99
N GLY A 346 -0.89 23.92 -17.87
CA GLY A 346 -0.09 24.33 -19.00
C GLY A 346 1.39 24.01 -18.89
N ILE A 347 2.11 24.43 -19.91
CA ILE A 347 3.55 24.31 -20.03
C ILE A 347 4.09 25.71 -20.35
N GLY A 348 4.89 26.27 -19.45
CA GLY A 348 5.43 27.61 -19.59
C GLY A 348 4.46 28.73 -19.17
N LEU A 349 5.03 29.84 -18.74
CA LEU A 349 4.30 31.06 -18.40
C LEU A 349 4.16 31.92 -19.65
N SER A 350 2.99 32.49 -19.85
CA SER A 350 2.86 33.60 -20.79
C SER A 350 3.58 34.82 -20.27
N THR A 351 4.08 35.64 -21.17
CA THR A 351 4.51 37.00 -20.84
C THR A 351 3.35 37.76 -20.18
N PRO A 352 3.61 38.70 -19.25
CA PRO A 352 2.56 39.39 -18.53
C PRO A 352 1.61 40.09 -19.50
N LEU A 353 0.44 39.51 -19.67
CA LEU A 353 -0.60 39.99 -20.58
C LEU A 353 -1.48 41.08 -19.95
N LEU A 354 -1.31 41.31 -18.65
CA LEU A 354 -2.22 42.17 -17.91
C LEU A 354 -1.55 43.48 -17.52
N PRO A 355 -2.22 44.63 -17.74
CA PRO A 355 -1.70 45.96 -17.38
C PRO A 355 -1.40 46.12 -15.89
N CYS A 356 -1.79 45.20 -15.06
CA CYS A 356 -1.55 45.17 -13.61
C CYS A 356 -0.15 44.70 -13.20
N GLY A 357 0.71 44.35 -14.16
CA GLY A 357 2.16 44.20 -14.01
C GLY A 357 2.71 42.98 -13.25
N THR A 358 1.92 42.30 -12.47
CA THR A 358 2.41 41.21 -11.60
C THR A 358 1.75 39.86 -11.81
N CYS A 359 0.67 39.80 -12.60
CA CYS A 359 -0.08 38.55 -12.81
C CYS A 359 0.40 37.87 -14.09
N LEU A 360 1.06 36.74 -13.90
CA LEU A 360 1.38 35.83 -14.99
C LEU A 360 0.23 34.83 -15.16
N ILE A 361 -0.10 34.52 -16.38
CA ILE A 361 -1.08 33.45 -16.72
C ILE A 361 -0.30 32.26 -17.24
N VAL A 362 -0.62 31.08 -16.71
CA VAL A 362 -0.12 29.81 -17.24
C VAL A 362 -0.61 29.65 -18.68
N ASN A 363 0.30 29.29 -19.58
CA ASN A 363 -0.05 29.07 -20.99
C ASN A 363 -0.94 27.82 -21.11
N PRO A 364 -2.24 27.95 -21.42
CA PRO A 364 -3.18 26.87 -21.22
C PRO A 364 -3.00 25.75 -22.26
N VAL A 365 -2.81 24.54 -21.78
CA VAL A 365 -2.90 23.30 -22.56
C VAL A 365 -4.22 22.59 -22.27
N ALA A 366 -4.70 22.67 -21.04
CA ALA A 366 -5.98 22.13 -20.61
C ALA A 366 -6.66 23.07 -19.61
N THR A 367 -7.98 23.17 -19.71
CA THR A 367 -8.80 23.92 -18.75
C THR A 367 -9.97 23.07 -18.29
N ASN A 368 -10.34 23.22 -17.03
CA ASN A 368 -11.53 22.59 -16.46
C ASN A 368 -12.31 23.63 -15.65
N LEU A 369 -13.63 23.63 -15.84
CA LEU A 369 -14.55 24.49 -15.09
C LEU A 369 -15.23 23.69 -13.99
N SER A 370 -15.31 24.28 -12.81
CA SER A 370 -15.94 23.68 -11.62
C SER A 370 -16.83 24.70 -10.91
N VAL A 371 -17.95 24.24 -10.39
CA VAL A 371 -18.81 25.06 -9.52
C VAL A 371 -18.15 25.13 -8.15
N LEU A 372 -18.10 26.33 -7.58
CA LEU A 372 -17.62 26.55 -6.22
C LEU A 372 -18.72 26.21 -5.21
N SER A 373 -18.37 25.46 -4.19
CA SER A 373 -19.22 25.19 -3.04
C SER A 373 -18.53 25.72 -1.78
N GLY A 374 -19.14 26.72 -1.13
CA GLY A 374 -18.53 27.36 0.04
C GLY A 374 -17.16 27.99 -0.25
N GLY A 375 -16.95 28.55 -1.45
CA GLY A 375 -15.68 29.14 -1.87
C GLY A 375 -14.58 28.12 -2.24
N THR A 376 -14.92 26.86 -2.38
CA THR A 376 -13.96 25.80 -2.70
C THR A 376 -14.37 24.99 -3.92
N ALA A 377 -13.39 24.51 -4.67
CA ALA A 377 -13.59 23.52 -5.74
C ALA A 377 -12.42 22.54 -5.79
N SER A 378 -12.64 21.39 -6.36
CA SER A 378 -11.61 20.36 -6.55
C SER A 378 -11.63 19.84 -7.98
N TYR A 379 -10.44 19.66 -8.55
CA TYR A 379 -10.27 19.03 -9.86
C TYR A 379 -9.42 17.78 -9.73
N PRO A 380 -10.01 16.60 -9.88
CA PRO A 380 -9.25 15.35 -9.88
C PRO A 380 -8.42 15.23 -11.16
N LEU A 381 -7.15 14.93 -11.01
CA LEU A 381 -6.23 14.64 -12.10
C LEU A 381 -5.58 13.28 -11.85
N ALA A 382 -6.25 12.22 -12.28
CA ALA A 382 -5.68 10.88 -12.20
C ALA A 382 -4.43 10.80 -13.08
N LEU A 383 -3.28 10.55 -12.45
CA LEU A 383 -2.01 10.40 -13.17
C LEU A 383 -1.87 8.95 -13.62
N PRO A 384 -1.80 8.66 -14.93
CA PRO A 384 -1.65 7.30 -15.40
C PRO A 384 -0.28 6.74 -15.01
N CYS A 385 -0.20 5.42 -14.89
CA CYS A 385 1.03 4.72 -14.62
C CYS A 385 1.88 4.60 -15.89
N ASN A 386 2.49 5.69 -16.29
CA ASN A 386 3.33 5.77 -17.48
C ASN A 386 4.68 6.40 -17.10
N GLN A 387 5.73 5.59 -17.16
CA GLN A 387 7.09 6.03 -16.81
C GLN A 387 7.58 7.21 -17.65
N ALA A 388 7.09 7.37 -18.88
CA ALA A 388 7.42 8.51 -19.72
C ALA A 388 6.96 9.87 -19.14
N LEU A 389 6.08 9.85 -18.15
CA LEU A 389 5.63 11.06 -17.45
C LEU A 389 6.55 11.47 -16.29
N ILE A 390 7.46 10.62 -15.85
CA ILE A 390 8.38 10.96 -14.75
C ILE A 390 9.25 12.14 -15.17
N GLY A 391 9.30 13.15 -14.30
CA GLY A 391 10.01 14.40 -14.58
C GLY A 391 9.28 15.37 -15.50
N PHE A 392 8.09 15.00 -16.02
CA PHE A 392 7.32 15.89 -16.88
C PHE A 392 6.88 17.12 -16.08
N PRO A 393 7.25 18.35 -16.53
CA PRO A 393 6.89 19.57 -15.84
C PRO A 393 5.44 19.95 -16.11
N ILE A 394 4.71 20.25 -15.05
CA ILE A 394 3.35 20.78 -15.13
C ILE A 394 3.32 22.14 -14.44
N GLN A 395 2.63 23.07 -15.05
CA GLN A 395 2.28 24.34 -14.45
C GLN A 395 0.77 24.40 -14.27
N ALA A 396 0.33 24.93 -13.15
CA ALA A 396 -1.08 25.02 -12.82
C ALA A 396 -1.42 26.37 -12.22
N GLN A 397 -2.59 26.85 -12.53
CA GLN A 397 -3.19 28.06 -11.97
C GLN A 397 -4.70 27.88 -11.89
N ALA A 398 -5.33 28.54 -10.94
CA ALA A 398 -6.78 28.58 -10.86
C ALA A 398 -7.29 30.01 -11.04
N ALA A 399 -8.49 30.10 -11.56
CA ALA A 399 -9.21 31.35 -11.68
C ALA A 399 -10.61 31.24 -11.05
N THR A 400 -11.14 32.30 -10.51
CA THR A 400 -12.52 32.39 -10.04
C THR A 400 -13.23 33.56 -10.67
N ILE A 401 -14.52 33.39 -10.96
CA ILE A 401 -15.40 34.44 -11.44
C ILE A 401 -16.36 34.80 -10.31
N GLY A 402 -16.28 36.06 -9.86
CA GLY A 402 -17.03 36.52 -8.69
C GLY A 402 -17.30 38.02 -8.66
N SER A 403 -17.06 38.64 -7.52
CA SER A 403 -17.30 40.06 -7.33
C SER A 403 -16.33 40.94 -8.13
N VAL A 404 -16.81 42.12 -8.47
CA VAL A 404 -16.02 43.12 -9.19
C VAL A 404 -14.81 43.58 -8.35
N GLN A 405 -13.62 43.52 -8.91
CA GLN A 405 -12.36 43.97 -8.30
C GLN A 405 -11.85 45.23 -8.96
N ASN A 406 -11.58 46.23 -8.14
CA ASN A 406 -11.01 47.48 -8.62
C ASN A 406 -9.48 47.42 -8.77
N VAL A 407 -8.84 46.34 -8.33
CA VAL A 407 -7.37 46.26 -8.28
C VAL A 407 -6.76 46.02 -9.67
N CYS A 408 -7.50 45.36 -10.57
CA CYS A 408 -7.08 45.16 -11.93
C CYS A 408 -8.25 45.29 -12.91
N PRO A 409 -8.45 46.43 -13.55
CA PRO A 409 -9.59 46.69 -14.44
C PRO A 409 -9.71 45.68 -15.61
N ALA A 410 -8.59 45.14 -16.06
CA ALA A 410 -8.58 44.14 -17.13
C ALA A 410 -9.18 42.79 -16.72
N LEU A 411 -9.21 42.49 -15.43
CA LEU A 411 -9.77 41.23 -14.91
C LEU A 411 -11.20 41.38 -14.38
N ASN A 412 -11.66 42.61 -14.16
CA ASN A 412 -12.97 43.01 -13.70
C ASN A 412 -13.65 42.05 -12.66
N THR A 413 -14.16 40.93 -13.08
CA THR A 413 -14.78 39.91 -12.22
C THR A 413 -13.92 38.64 -12.01
N LEU A 414 -12.71 38.61 -12.56
CA LEU A 414 -11.83 37.44 -12.54
C LEU A 414 -10.75 37.61 -11.47
N SER A 415 -10.60 36.62 -10.63
CA SER A 415 -9.47 36.52 -9.69
C SER A 415 -8.60 35.30 -10.05
N LEU A 416 -7.29 35.47 -9.95
CA LEU A 416 -6.31 34.42 -10.29
C LEU A 416 -5.58 33.95 -9.01
N SER A 417 -5.37 32.65 -8.86
CA SER A 417 -4.46 32.12 -7.85
C SER A 417 -3.01 32.36 -8.21
N GLN A 418 -2.11 32.07 -7.30
CA GLN A 418 -0.71 31.89 -7.65
C GLN A 418 -0.57 30.84 -8.76
N ALA A 419 0.37 31.03 -9.68
CA ALA A 419 0.80 30.00 -10.59
C ALA A 419 1.85 29.11 -9.89
N ILE A 420 1.68 27.83 -9.98
CA ILE A 420 2.60 26.84 -9.38
C ILE A 420 3.18 25.92 -10.46
N ALA A 421 4.40 25.48 -10.26
CA ALA A 421 5.06 24.45 -11.08
C ALA A 421 5.48 23.28 -10.23
N PHE A 422 5.37 22.09 -10.80
CA PHE A 422 5.85 20.84 -10.21
C PHE A 422 6.17 19.86 -11.33
N SER A 423 6.92 18.82 -11.01
CA SER A 423 7.16 17.70 -11.92
C SER A 423 6.44 16.45 -11.43
N ILE A 424 6.02 15.62 -12.38
CA ILE A 424 5.45 14.31 -12.03
C ILE A 424 6.56 13.45 -11.44
N ALA A 425 6.31 12.90 -10.26
CA ALA A 425 7.22 12.01 -9.56
C ALA A 425 6.96 10.54 -9.92
N GLU A 426 7.88 9.70 -9.48
CA GLU A 426 7.76 8.25 -9.54
C GLU A 426 6.72 7.70 -8.53
#